data_6ce3d50ca38b85e88dd763b477d2238f
#
_entry.id   6ce3d50ca38b85e88dd763b477d2238f
#
_cell.length_a   1.000
_cell.length_b   1.000
_cell.length_c   1.000
_cell.angle_alpha   90.00
_cell.angle_beta   90.00
_cell.angle_gamma   90.00
#
_symmetry.space_group_name_H-M   'P 1'
#
loop_
_entity.id
_entity.type
_entity.pdbx_description
1 polymer ?
#
loop_
_entity_poly.entity_id
_entity_poly.type
_entity_poly.pdbx_seq_one_letter_code
_entity_poly.pdbx_strand_id
1 'polypeptide(L)'
;MSTLKHTILLVEDELHLHEALKLNLTLEGYEVSSAYDGPKALQQIQGASFDLIILDIMLPGIDGYSIIENVRIHNNNTPILILSAKNTSANRVQGLKIGADDYMTKPFNLEELLLRVSKLIQKSGVNSVVQNNFEQYSFSGNTVHFTLLEATLYNGQKINLTKKEAMLLKLLIENKNTIITRERILQSVWGYNVFPNTRTIDNFILNFRKYFELDSKSPLHFISIRGIGYKFQD
;
A
#
# COMPACT_ATOMS: atom_id res chain seq x y z
N MET A 1 16.06 11.57 -23.01
CA MET A 1 15.44 10.44 -22.30
C MET A 1 14.04 10.86 -21.96
N SER A 2 13.02 10.26 -22.59
CA SER A 2 11.60 10.55 -22.30
C SER A 2 11.29 9.99 -20.93
N THR A 3 11.15 10.86 -19.92
CA THR A 3 10.60 10.48 -18.63
C THR A 3 9.15 10.05 -18.87
N LEU A 4 8.83 8.79 -18.66
CA LEU A 4 7.45 8.29 -18.67
C LEU A 4 6.68 9.13 -17.65
N LYS A 5 5.71 9.92 -18.14
CA LYS A 5 4.81 10.69 -17.29
C LYS A 5 3.75 9.73 -16.74
N HIS A 6 3.56 9.75 -15.43
CA HIS A 6 2.46 8.99 -14.82
C HIS A 6 1.12 9.61 -15.17
N THR A 7 0.15 8.75 -15.45
CA THR A 7 -1.21 9.11 -15.88
C THR A 7 -2.19 8.98 -14.71
N ILE A 8 -2.94 10.05 -14.45
CA ILE A 8 -3.95 10.10 -13.38
C ILE A 8 -5.33 10.31 -14.01
N LEU A 9 -6.31 9.50 -13.60
CA LEU A 9 -7.71 9.81 -13.85
C LEU A 9 -8.27 10.59 -12.68
N LEU A 10 -8.69 11.84 -12.92
CA LEU A 10 -9.37 12.70 -11.95
C LEU A 10 -10.86 12.68 -12.21
N VAL A 11 -11.64 12.20 -11.23
CA VAL A 11 -13.10 12.10 -11.28
C VAL A 11 -13.69 13.01 -10.22
N GLU A 12 -14.23 14.14 -10.62
CA GLU A 12 -14.75 15.21 -9.74
C GLU A 12 -15.77 16.02 -10.52
N ASP A 13 -16.98 16.20 -10.00
CA ASP A 13 -18.06 16.94 -10.67
C ASP A 13 -18.07 18.45 -10.37
N GLU A 14 -17.45 18.88 -9.26
CA GLU A 14 -17.30 20.29 -8.93
C GLU A 14 -16.21 20.94 -9.80
N LEU A 15 -16.61 21.68 -10.83
CA LEU A 15 -15.72 22.24 -11.85
C LEU A 15 -14.54 23.03 -11.28
N HIS A 16 -14.77 23.90 -10.30
CA HIS A 16 -13.71 24.73 -9.72
C HIS A 16 -12.66 23.88 -8.98
N LEU A 17 -13.10 22.88 -8.22
CA LEU A 17 -12.21 21.97 -7.53
C LEU A 17 -11.46 21.09 -8.53
N HIS A 18 -12.16 20.57 -9.54
CA HIS A 18 -11.57 19.78 -10.62
C HIS A 18 -10.42 20.50 -11.31
N GLU A 19 -10.68 21.75 -11.79
CA GLU A 19 -9.66 22.55 -12.50
C GLU A 19 -8.46 22.88 -11.60
N ALA A 20 -8.71 23.19 -10.31
CA ALA A 20 -7.65 23.45 -9.35
C ALA A 20 -6.78 22.22 -9.12
N LEU A 21 -7.38 21.03 -8.94
CA LEU A 21 -6.66 19.77 -8.78
C LEU A 21 -5.87 19.42 -10.04
N LYS A 22 -6.50 19.49 -11.21
CA LYS A 22 -5.87 19.22 -12.51
C LYS A 22 -4.64 20.08 -12.73
N LEU A 23 -4.76 21.39 -12.47
CA LEU A 23 -3.63 22.33 -12.61
C LEU A 23 -2.46 21.91 -11.71
N ASN A 24 -2.71 21.67 -10.43
CA ASN A 24 -1.66 21.34 -9.48
C ASN A 24 -0.99 19.97 -9.79
N LEU A 25 -1.78 18.95 -10.13
CA LEU A 25 -1.25 17.66 -10.55
C LEU A 25 -0.40 17.76 -11.83
N THR A 26 -0.83 18.60 -12.78
CA THR A 26 -0.06 18.85 -14.01
C THR A 26 1.25 19.59 -13.73
N LEU A 27 1.27 20.54 -12.79
CA LEU A 27 2.49 21.24 -12.35
C LEU A 27 3.49 20.28 -11.67
N GLU A 28 2.99 19.25 -10.97
CA GLU A 28 3.82 18.17 -10.41
C GLU A 28 4.32 17.18 -11.46
N GLY A 29 3.98 17.38 -12.74
CA GLY A 29 4.46 16.60 -13.87
C GLY A 29 3.59 15.39 -14.27
N TYR A 30 2.41 15.24 -13.68
CA TYR A 30 1.48 14.17 -14.02
C TYR A 30 0.68 14.50 -15.29
N GLU A 31 0.29 13.49 -16.06
CA GLU A 31 -0.68 13.59 -17.14
C GLU A 31 -2.07 13.31 -16.58
N VAL A 32 -3.01 14.29 -16.69
CA VAL A 32 -4.32 14.20 -16.03
C VAL A 32 -5.43 14.09 -17.02
N SER A 33 -6.12 12.95 -17.02
CA SER A 33 -7.38 12.71 -17.70
C SER A 33 -8.54 13.13 -16.79
N SER A 34 -9.58 13.74 -17.35
CA SER A 34 -10.70 14.32 -16.60
C SER A 34 -12.00 13.56 -16.86
N ALA A 35 -12.73 13.23 -15.79
CA ALA A 35 -14.13 12.81 -15.85
C ALA A 35 -14.94 13.62 -14.83
N TYR A 36 -16.14 14.03 -15.21
CA TYR A 36 -17.02 14.89 -14.40
C TYR A 36 -18.26 14.14 -13.90
N ASP A 37 -18.37 12.86 -14.22
CA ASP A 37 -19.47 11.98 -13.82
C ASP A 37 -19.04 10.52 -13.81
N GLY A 38 -19.85 9.67 -13.18
CA GLY A 38 -19.58 8.24 -13.05
C GLY A 38 -19.54 7.49 -14.38
N PRO A 39 -20.49 7.66 -15.32
CA PRO A 39 -20.48 7.01 -16.62
C PRO A 39 -19.22 7.32 -17.43
N LYS A 40 -18.78 8.58 -17.44
CA LYS A 40 -17.56 8.99 -18.14
C LYS A 40 -16.31 8.39 -17.51
N ALA A 41 -16.26 8.32 -16.19
CA ALA A 41 -15.18 7.67 -15.47
C ALA A 41 -15.05 6.20 -15.85
N LEU A 42 -16.16 5.44 -15.82
CA LEU A 42 -16.15 4.02 -16.22
C LEU A 42 -15.73 3.81 -17.67
N GLN A 43 -16.21 4.66 -18.58
CA GLN A 43 -15.82 4.61 -19.99
C GLN A 43 -14.30 4.77 -20.17
N GLN A 44 -13.68 5.71 -19.43
CA GLN A 44 -12.23 5.94 -19.51
C GLN A 44 -11.44 4.81 -18.87
N ILE A 45 -11.88 4.28 -17.74
CA ILE A 45 -11.25 3.15 -17.04
C ILE A 45 -11.23 1.89 -17.91
N GLN A 46 -12.26 1.67 -18.72
CA GLN A 46 -12.34 0.54 -19.66
C GLN A 46 -11.47 0.74 -20.92
N GLY A 47 -11.26 2.00 -21.33
CA GLY A 47 -10.54 2.34 -22.56
C GLY A 47 -9.05 2.64 -22.40
N ALA A 48 -8.57 2.87 -21.18
CA ALA A 48 -7.19 3.26 -20.92
C ALA A 48 -6.68 2.73 -19.57
N SER A 49 -5.37 2.66 -19.41
CA SER A 49 -4.71 2.35 -18.14
C SER A 49 -4.28 3.63 -17.45
N PHE A 50 -4.42 3.68 -16.13
CA PHE A 50 -4.00 4.80 -15.28
C PHE A 50 -3.09 4.31 -14.16
N ASP A 51 -2.15 5.17 -13.72
CA ASP A 51 -1.27 4.90 -12.58
C ASP A 51 -1.98 5.20 -11.25
N LEU A 52 -3.01 6.05 -11.28
CA LEU A 52 -3.84 6.43 -10.13
C LEU A 52 -5.21 6.90 -10.59
N ILE A 53 -6.24 6.56 -9.81
CA ILE A 53 -7.58 7.15 -9.93
C ILE A 53 -7.82 7.99 -8.68
N ILE A 54 -8.11 9.28 -8.86
CA ILE A 54 -8.61 10.19 -7.81
C ILE A 54 -10.11 10.32 -8.03
N LEU A 55 -10.92 9.96 -7.02
CA LEU A 55 -12.34 9.71 -7.20
C LEU A 55 -13.17 10.38 -6.09
N ASP A 56 -14.05 11.30 -6.46
CA ASP A 56 -15.16 11.69 -5.57
C ASP A 56 -16.20 10.57 -5.50
N ILE A 57 -16.77 10.37 -4.31
CA ILE A 57 -17.87 9.42 -4.10
C ILE A 57 -19.20 10.04 -4.52
N MET A 58 -19.35 11.35 -4.35
CA MET A 58 -20.63 12.05 -4.53
C MET A 58 -20.79 12.53 -5.98
N LEU A 59 -20.77 11.61 -6.94
CA LEU A 59 -20.88 11.90 -8.36
C LEU A 59 -22.33 11.81 -8.87
N PRO A 60 -22.70 12.57 -9.91
CA PRO A 60 -23.95 12.37 -10.58
C PRO A 60 -23.96 11.05 -11.42
N GLY A 61 -25.13 10.43 -11.47
CA GLY A 61 -25.37 9.21 -12.24
C GLY A 61 -24.95 7.94 -11.54
N ILE A 62 -23.67 7.64 -11.46
CA ILE A 62 -23.11 6.46 -10.79
C ILE A 62 -22.22 6.94 -9.63
N ASP A 63 -22.53 6.50 -8.42
CA ASP A 63 -21.75 6.89 -7.24
C ASP A 63 -20.35 6.25 -7.22
N GLY A 64 -19.39 6.91 -6.54
CA GLY A 64 -18.00 6.50 -6.55
C GLY A 64 -17.76 5.11 -5.94
N TYR A 65 -18.58 4.63 -5.01
CA TYR A 65 -18.42 3.28 -4.46
C TYR A 65 -18.69 2.21 -5.54
N SER A 66 -19.74 2.39 -6.34
CA SER A 66 -20.05 1.51 -7.48
C SER A 66 -18.94 1.50 -8.53
N ILE A 67 -18.25 2.63 -8.73
CA ILE A 67 -17.08 2.70 -9.61
C ILE A 67 -15.94 1.86 -9.06
N ILE A 68 -15.63 1.97 -7.77
CA ILE A 68 -14.57 1.18 -7.12
C ILE A 68 -14.86 -0.31 -7.26
N GLU A 69 -16.07 -0.75 -6.93
CA GLU A 69 -16.49 -2.15 -7.06
C GLU A 69 -16.29 -2.64 -8.50
N ASN A 70 -16.73 -1.86 -9.50
CA ASN A 70 -16.56 -2.19 -10.90
C ASN A 70 -15.09 -2.36 -11.28
N VAL A 71 -14.22 -1.44 -10.87
CA VAL A 71 -12.77 -1.51 -11.09
C VAL A 71 -12.19 -2.81 -10.51
N ARG A 72 -12.57 -3.17 -9.30
CA ARG A 72 -12.03 -4.35 -8.59
C ARG A 72 -12.59 -5.68 -9.13
N ILE A 73 -13.86 -5.73 -9.54
CA ILE A 73 -14.47 -6.91 -10.19
C ILE A 73 -13.73 -7.27 -11.48
N HIS A 74 -13.24 -6.28 -12.23
CA HIS A 74 -12.48 -6.51 -13.46
C HIS A 74 -10.98 -6.74 -13.22
N ASN A 75 -10.56 -7.07 -11.99
CA ASN A 75 -9.17 -7.30 -11.60
C ASN A 75 -8.22 -6.13 -11.91
N ASN A 76 -8.76 -4.92 -12.01
CA ASN A 76 -7.97 -3.72 -12.19
C ASN A 76 -7.44 -3.27 -10.81
N ASN A 77 -6.14 -3.37 -10.60
CA ASN A 77 -5.44 -3.04 -9.36
C ASN A 77 -4.92 -1.59 -9.34
N THR A 78 -5.32 -0.73 -10.26
CA THR A 78 -4.97 0.69 -10.24
C THR A 78 -5.29 1.28 -8.86
N PRO A 79 -4.35 1.96 -8.20
CA PRO A 79 -4.62 2.61 -6.92
C PRO A 79 -5.76 3.61 -7.03
N ILE A 80 -6.60 3.65 -5.99
CA ILE A 80 -7.74 4.56 -5.91
C ILE A 80 -7.63 5.41 -4.65
N LEU A 81 -7.54 6.73 -4.82
CA LEU A 81 -7.65 7.72 -3.76
C LEU A 81 -9.05 8.31 -3.76
N ILE A 82 -9.82 8.06 -2.71
CA ILE A 82 -11.12 8.70 -2.53
C ILE A 82 -10.95 10.13 -2.03
N LEU A 83 -11.65 11.09 -2.65
CA LEU A 83 -11.92 12.42 -2.12
C LEU A 83 -13.41 12.53 -1.80
N SER A 84 -13.80 12.92 -0.58
CA SER A 84 -15.23 12.99 -0.26
C SER A 84 -15.56 13.95 0.87
N ALA A 85 -16.73 14.60 0.79
CA ALA A 85 -17.31 15.34 1.90
C ALA A 85 -17.83 14.42 3.02
N LYS A 86 -17.98 13.11 2.78
CA LYS A 86 -18.40 12.15 3.81
C LYS A 86 -17.22 11.89 4.77
N ASN A 87 -17.32 12.44 5.98
CA ASN A 87 -16.21 12.48 6.96
C ASN A 87 -16.33 11.48 8.12
N THR A 88 -17.37 10.63 8.15
CA THR A 88 -17.54 9.66 9.24
C THR A 88 -16.54 8.51 9.13
N SER A 89 -16.15 7.96 10.29
CA SER A 89 -15.29 6.77 10.33
C SER A 89 -15.91 5.59 9.57
N ALA A 90 -17.25 5.45 9.62
CA ALA A 90 -17.98 4.40 8.89
C ALA A 90 -17.79 4.52 7.37
N ASN A 91 -17.91 5.72 6.80
CA ASN A 91 -17.74 5.96 5.37
C ASN A 91 -16.29 5.65 4.92
N ARG A 92 -15.30 6.03 5.72
CA ARG A 92 -13.89 5.76 5.46
C ARG A 92 -13.60 4.26 5.47
N VAL A 93 -14.10 3.55 6.49
CA VAL A 93 -13.99 2.09 6.59
C VAL A 93 -14.68 1.40 5.41
N GLN A 94 -15.85 1.89 4.98
CA GLN A 94 -16.55 1.37 3.82
C GLN A 94 -15.72 1.52 2.55
N GLY A 95 -15.21 2.73 2.24
CA GLY A 95 -14.38 2.98 1.06
C GLY A 95 -13.16 2.07 0.98
N LEU A 96 -12.44 1.89 2.10
CA LEU A 96 -11.28 1.02 2.16
C LEU A 96 -11.66 -0.48 2.04
N LYS A 97 -12.80 -0.90 2.59
CA LYS A 97 -13.27 -2.29 2.49
C LYS A 97 -13.62 -2.71 1.06
N ILE A 98 -14.20 -1.81 0.27
CA ILE A 98 -14.58 -2.09 -1.13
C ILE A 98 -13.38 -2.00 -2.09
N GLY A 99 -12.20 -1.61 -1.59
CA GLY A 99 -10.97 -1.70 -2.34
C GLY A 99 -10.30 -0.37 -2.70
N ALA A 100 -10.69 0.77 -2.10
CA ALA A 100 -9.90 1.98 -2.19
C ALA A 100 -8.56 1.82 -1.43
N ASP A 101 -7.50 2.44 -1.94
CA ASP A 101 -6.16 2.38 -1.35
C ASP A 101 -5.93 3.47 -0.31
N ASP A 102 -6.61 4.61 -0.45
CA ASP A 102 -6.58 5.70 0.54
C ASP A 102 -7.88 6.51 0.50
N TYR A 103 -8.12 7.31 1.55
CA TYR A 103 -9.33 8.10 1.72
C TYR A 103 -9.00 9.47 2.32
N MET A 104 -9.44 10.54 1.68
CA MET A 104 -9.23 11.91 2.11
C MET A 104 -10.55 12.67 2.18
N THR A 105 -10.79 13.39 3.27
CA THR A 105 -12.02 14.15 3.47
C THR A 105 -11.91 15.58 2.95
N LYS A 106 -12.96 16.07 2.30
CA LYS A 106 -13.13 17.49 1.96
C LYS A 106 -13.63 18.27 3.20
N PRO A 107 -13.09 19.48 3.52
CA PRO A 107 -11.97 20.13 2.85
C PRO A 107 -10.63 19.51 3.22
N PHE A 108 -9.66 19.53 2.31
CA PHE A 108 -8.34 18.94 2.49
C PHE A 108 -7.21 19.95 2.23
N ASN A 109 -6.02 19.64 2.72
CA ASN A 109 -4.81 20.38 2.40
C ASN A 109 -4.24 19.87 1.06
N LEU A 110 -3.92 20.77 0.15
CA LEU A 110 -3.39 20.42 -1.17
C LEU A 110 -2.04 19.70 -1.08
N GLU A 111 -1.15 20.14 -0.20
CA GLU A 111 0.16 19.50 0.00
C GLU A 111 0.01 18.07 0.50
N GLU A 112 -0.93 17.82 1.42
CA GLU A 112 -1.26 16.46 1.87
C GLU A 112 -1.76 15.60 0.71
N LEU A 113 -2.63 16.12 -0.15
CA LEU A 113 -3.12 15.41 -1.33
C LEU A 113 -1.97 15.03 -2.25
N LEU A 114 -1.09 15.95 -2.61
CA LEU A 114 0.04 15.72 -3.50
C LEU A 114 1.01 14.67 -2.92
N LEU A 115 1.25 14.69 -1.61
CA LEU A 115 2.05 13.66 -0.93
C LEU A 115 1.41 12.27 -0.99
N ARG A 116 0.08 12.18 -0.83
CA ARG A 116 -0.65 10.90 -0.94
C ARG A 116 -0.63 10.38 -2.37
N VAL A 117 -0.86 11.25 -3.37
CA VAL A 117 -0.77 10.94 -4.80
C VAL A 117 0.61 10.35 -5.14
N SER A 118 1.68 11.05 -4.74
CA SER A 118 3.05 10.59 -4.97
C SER A 118 3.29 9.20 -4.35
N LYS A 119 2.86 8.96 -3.11
CA LYS A 119 3.00 7.66 -2.44
C LYS A 119 2.23 6.53 -3.14
N LEU A 120 1.00 6.81 -3.60
CA LEU A 120 0.19 5.82 -4.28
C LEU A 120 0.78 5.46 -5.66
N ILE A 121 1.24 6.44 -6.40
CA ILE A 121 1.91 6.23 -7.70
C ILE A 121 3.24 5.50 -7.52
N GLN A 122 4.05 5.85 -6.53
CA GLN A 122 5.28 5.11 -6.23
C GLN A 122 4.99 3.64 -5.90
N LYS A 123 3.91 3.39 -5.17
CA LYS A 123 3.46 2.02 -4.85
C LYS A 123 2.99 1.28 -6.10
N SER A 124 2.36 1.96 -7.07
CA SER A 124 1.95 1.37 -8.36
C SER A 124 3.10 1.26 -9.34
N GLY A 125 3.98 2.26 -9.41
CA GLY A 125 5.18 2.25 -10.28
C GLY A 125 6.22 1.23 -9.84
N VAL A 126 6.32 0.95 -8.55
CA VAL A 126 7.07 -0.20 -8.01
C VAL A 126 6.41 -1.52 -8.46
N ASN A 127 5.09 -1.53 -8.74
CA ASN A 127 4.39 -2.68 -9.33
C ASN A 127 4.60 -2.82 -10.86
N SER A 128 5.10 -1.80 -11.57
CA SER A 128 5.32 -1.90 -13.02
C SER A 128 6.79 -2.07 -13.44
N VAL A 129 7.76 -1.86 -12.54
CA VAL A 129 9.21 -2.08 -12.82
C VAL A 129 9.86 -3.06 -11.86
N VAL A 130 9.29 -3.25 -10.67
CA VAL A 130 9.63 -4.34 -9.75
C VAL A 130 8.33 -4.85 -9.14
N GLN A 131 7.54 -5.63 -9.88
CA GLN A 131 6.92 -6.79 -9.25
C GLN A 131 8.07 -7.73 -8.84
N ASN A 132 8.86 -7.32 -7.89
CA ASN A 132 9.27 -8.24 -6.87
C ASN A 132 7.99 -8.52 -6.07
N ASN A 133 7.02 -9.22 -6.68
CA ASN A 133 6.27 -10.20 -5.96
C ASN A 133 7.36 -11.07 -5.37
N PHE A 134 7.75 -10.77 -4.12
CA PHE A 134 8.41 -11.77 -3.30
C PHE A 134 7.36 -12.84 -3.01
N GLU A 135 6.95 -13.58 -4.09
CA GLU A 135 6.30 -14.86 -3.88
C GLU A 135 7.23 -15.70 -3.02
N GLN A 136 8.53 -15.48 -3.19
CA GLN A 136 9.58 -16.20 -2.51
C GLN A 136 10.79 -15.29 -2.27
N TYR A 137 11.40 -15.42 -1.10
CA TYR A 137 12.68 -14.80 -0.77
C TYR A 137 13.61 -15.80 -0.10
N SER A 138 14.88 -15.81 -0.50
CA SER A 138 15.88 -16.73 0.05
C SER A 138 17.04 -15.96 0.67
N PHE A 139 17.47 -16.39 1.86
CA PHE A 139 18.61 -15.84 2.58
C PHE A 139 19.24 -16.92 3.48
N SER A 140 20.54 -17.01 3.51
CA SER A 140 21.32 -17.95 4.36
C SER A 140 20.78 -19.37 4.41
N GLY A 141 20.38 -19.92 3.24
CA GLY A 141 19.82 -21.27 3.14
C GLY A 141 18.35 -21.40 3.53
N ASN A 142 17.71 -20.34 4.00
CA ASN A 142 16.27 -20.28 4.24
C ASN A 142 15.55 -19.79 2.99
N THR A 143 14.32 -20.26 2.79
CA THR A 143 13.43 -19.80 1.71
C THR A 143 12.03 -19.58 2.26
N VAL A 144 11.48 -18.38 2.06
CA VAL A 144 10.14 -17.99 2.49
C VAL A 144 9.23 -17.84 1.29
N HIS A 145 8.09 -18.51 1.29
CA HIS A 145 7.02 -18.40 0.30
C HIS A 145 5.86 -17.60 0.89
N PHE A 146 5.77 -16.32 0.57
CA PHE A 146 4.80 -15.40 1.17
C PHE A 146 3.35 -15.70 0.77
N THR A 147 3.13 -16.14 -0.47
CA THR A 147 1.79 -16.50 -0.97
C THR A 147 1.27 -17.78 -0.32
N LEU A 148 2.15 -18.77 -0.11
CA LEU A 148 1.80 -20.05 0.51
C LEU A 148 1.79 -19.99 2.04
N LEU A 149 2.31 -18.91 2.64
CA LEU A 149 2.54 -18.77 4.08
C LEU A 149 3.41 -19.88 4.64
N GLU A 150 4.43 -20.30 3.90
CA GLU A 150 5.36 -21.38 4.26
C GLU A 150 6.80 -20.88 4.23
N ALA A 151 7.65 -21.52 5.00
CA ALA A 151 9.09 -21.34 4.88
C ALA A 151 9.82 -22.68 4.95
N THR A 152 10.89 -22.80 4.15
CA THR A 152 11.86 -23.89 4.23
C THR A 152 13.10 -23.35 4.90
N LEU A 153 13.49 -23.92 6.02
CA LEU A 153 14.62 -23.49 6.83
C LEU A 153 15.94 -24.05 6.27
N TYR A 154 17.07 -23.46 6.69
CA TYR A 154 18.43 -23.87 6.29
C TYR A 154 18.73 -25.38 6.52
N ASN A 155 18.02 -26.02 7.45
CA ASN A 155 18.12 -27.45 7.75
C ASN A 155 17.16 -28.33 6.94
N GLY A 156 16.42 -27.75 5.98
CA GLY A 156 15.42 -28.44 5.16
C GLY A 156 14.04 -28.61 5.81
N GLN A 157 13.86 -28.19 7.07
CA GLN A 157 12.56 -28.26 7.73
C GLN A 157 11.60 -27.24 7.12
N LYS A 158 10.35 -27.65 6.90
CA LYS A 158 9.26 -26.75 6.48
C LYS A 158 8.44 -26.32 7.68
N ILE A 159 8.08 -25.05 7.72
CA ILE A 159 7.21 -24.44 8.74
C ILE A 159 6.10 -23.65 8.07
N ASN A 160 4.94 -23.56 8.71
CA ASN A 160 3.86 -22.67 8.33
C ASN A 160 3.98 -21.36 9.10
N LEU A 161 3.81 -20.26 8.37
CA LEU A 161 3.77 -18.91 8.94
C LEU A 161 2.32 -18.47 9.11
N THR A 162 2.03 -17.81 10.21
CA THR A 162 0.76 -17.08 10.33
C THR A 162 0.78 -15.88 9.37
N LYS A 163 -0.40 -15.38 8.98
CA LYS A 163 -0.51 -14.19 8.12
C LYS A 163 0.26 -13.00 8.67
N LYS A 164 0.26 -12.79 10.00
CA LYS A 164 0.99 -11.69 10.64
C LYS A 164 2.50 -11.89 10.65
N GLU A 165 2.97 -13.13 10.82
CA GLU A 165 4.41 -13.45 10.66
C GLU A 165 4.87 -13.18 9.23
N ALA A 166 4.14 -13.66 8.24
CA ALA A 166 4.48 -13.41 6.83
C ALA A 166 4.48 -11.91 6.50
N MET A 167 3.50 -11.14 6.98
CA MET A 167 3.44 -9.67 6.78
C MET A 167 4.63 -8.96 7.44
N LEU A 168 4.97 -9.29 8.69
CA LEU A 168 6.10 -8.68 9.39
C LEU A 168 7.43 -9.05 8.73
N LEU A 169 7.61 -10.32 8.37
CA LEU A 169 8.81 -10.79 7.69
C LEU A 169 8.98 -10.10 6.33
N LYS A 170 7.90 -9.99 5.55
CA LYS A 170 7.88 -9.27 4.27
C LYS A 170 8.26 -7.80 4.44
N LEU A 171 7.65 -7.11 5.42
CA LEU A 171 7.96 -5.70 5.73
C LEU A 171 9.46 -5.50 6.05
N LEU A 172 10.05 -6.39 6.84
CA LEU A 172 11.45 -6.32 7.22
C LEU A 172 12.38 -6.57 6.02
N ILE A 173 12.08 -7.55 5.19
CA ILE A 173 12.86 -7.92 3.99
C ILE A 173 12.79 -6.82 2.92
N GLU A 174 11.60 -6.27 2.65
CA GLU A 174 11.42 -5.16 1.70
C GLU A 174 12.19 -3.90 2.09
N ASN A 175 12.42 -3.71 3.39
CA ASN A 175 13.22 -2.61 3.93
C ASN A 175 14.59 -3.09 4.46
N LYS A 176 15.19 -4.09 3.82
CA LYS A 176 16.48 -4.64 4.25
C LYS A 176 17.53 -3.56 4.42
N ASN A 177 18.39 -3.76 5.42
CA ASN A 177 19.45 -2.82 5.83
C ASN A 177 18.96 -1.46 6.37
N THR A 178 17.64 -1.26 6.50
CA THR A 178 17.04 -0.05 7.06
C THR A 178 16.39 -0.36 8.42
N ILE A 179 16.49 0.57 9.36
CA ILE A 179 15.86 0.44 10.67
C ILE A 179 14.37 0.79 10.52
N ILE A 180 13.50 -0.13 10.96
CA ILE A 180 12.04 0.10 11.01
C ILE A 180 11.66 0.27 12.48
N THR A 181 10.99 1.41 12.78
CA THR A 181 10.53 1.69 14.16
C THR A 181 9.40 0.76 14.57
N ARG A 182 9.25 0.55 15.89
CA ARG A 182 8.15 -0.27 16.44
C ARG A 182 6.78 0.26 16.04
N GLU A 183 6.60 1.58 16.04
CA GLU A 183 5.36 2.25 15.65
C GLU A 183 5.03 1.93 14.18
N ARG A 184 6.01 2.04 13.28
CA ARG A 184 5.83 1.71 11.86
C ARG A 184 5.47 0.24 11.66
N ILE A 185 6.10 -0.67 12.40
CA ILE A 185 5.77 -2.11 12.36
C ILE A 185 4.33 -2.34 12.81
N LEU A 186 3.91 -1.74 13.95
CA LEU A 186 2.55 -1.87 14.46
C LEU A 186 1.52 -1.36 13.45
N GLN A 187 1.74 -0.18 12.90
CA GLN A 187 0.85 0.42 11.90
C GLN A 187 0.74 -0.44 10.64
N SER A 188 1.86 -0.96 10.12
CA SER A 188 1.89 -1.72 8.87
C SER A 188 1.29 -3.12 9.00
N VAL A 189 1.48 -3.81 10.15
CA VAL A 189 1.09 -5.21 10.33
C VAL A 189 -0.23 -5.35 11.10
N TRP A 190 -0.55 -4.45 12.04
CA TRP A 190 -1.75 -4.51 12.88
C TRP A 190 -2.78 -3.43 12.58
N GLY A 191 -2.39 -2.35 11.87
CA GLY A 191 -3.27 -1.22 11.54
C GLY A 191 -3.32 -0.13 12.61
N TYR A 192 -3.86 1.04 12.25
CA TYR A 192 -3.84 2.24 13.09
C TYR A 192 -4.70 2.17 14.37
N ASN A 193 -5.69 1.27 14.43
CA ASN A 193 -6.66 1.21 15.54
C ASN A 193 -6.43 0.06 16.51
N VAL A 194 -5.32 -0.66 16.39
CA VAL A 194 -4.98 -1.78 17.27
C VAL A 194 -3.67 -1.45 17.95
N PHE A 195 -3.70 -1.25 19.26
CA PHE A 195 -2.50 -1.06 20.09
C PHE A 195 -2.11 -2.39 20.77
N PRO A 196 -1.55 -3.37 20.05
CA PRO A 196 -0.93 -4.48 20.74
C PRO A 196 0.25 -3.91 21.56
N ASN A 197 0.51 -4.52 22.70
CA ASN A 197 1.70 -4.21 23.48
C ASN A 197 2.94 -4.39 22.58
N THR A 198 3.91 -3.50 22.66
CA THR A 198 5.18 -3.58 21.92
C THR A 198 5.90 -4.92 22.11
N ARG A 199 5.66 -5.63 23.21
CA ARG A 199 6.10 -7.02 23.45
C ARG A 199 5.61 -8.01 22.41
N THR A 200 4.52 -7.70 21.72
CA THR A 200 4.01 -8.57 20.63
C THR A 200 5.02 -8.67 19.49
N ILE A 201 5.63 -7.55 19.08
CA ILE A 201 6.65 -7.54 18.02
C ILE A 201 7.89 -8.32 18.48
N ASP A 202 8.31 -8.10 19.73
CA ASP A 202 9.48 -8.76 20.31
C ASP A 202 9.34 -10.29 20.24
N ASN A 203 8.14 -10.83 20.49
CA ASN A 203 7.85 -12.25 20.38
C ASN A 203 7.96 -12.76 18.92
N PHE A 204 7.47 -12.02 17.94
CA PHE A 204 7.62 -12.39 16.53
C PHE A 204 9.09 -12.42 16.13
N ILE A 205 9.87 -11.42 16.50
CA ILE A 205 11.31 -11.37 16.21
C ILE A 205 12.04 -12.53 16.92
N LEU A 206 11.66 -12.85 18.14
CA LEU A 206 12.23 -14.01 18.84
C LEU A 206 11.96 -15.32 18.09
N ASN A 207 10.74 -15.50 17.57
CA ASN A 207 10.38 -16.67 16.76
C ASN A 207 11.18 -16.70 15.45
N PHE A 208 11.29 -15.57 14.74
CA PHE A 208 12.10 -15.51 13.51
C PHE A 208 13.56 -15.89 13.76
N ARG A 209 14.15 -15.44 14.86
CA ARG A 209 15.50 -15.86 15.25
C ARG A 209 15.60 -17.36 15.49
N LYS A 210 14.60 -17.95 16.15
CA LYS A 210 14.56 -19.41 16.34
C LYS A 210 14.44 -20.20 15.05
N TYR A 211 13.71 -19.66 14.07
CA TYR A 211 13.48 -20.33 12.79
C TYR A 211 14.65 -20.16 11.81
N PHE A 212 15.10 -18.93 11.63
CA PHE A 212 15.91 -18.53 10.49
C PHE A 212 17.38 -18.26 10.82
N GLU A 213 17.76 -18.14 12.08
CA GLU A 213 19.16 -17.91 12.49
C GLU A 213 19.82 -19.23 12.90
N LEU A 214 21.10 -19.36 12.61
CA LEU A 214 21.93 -20.49 13.10
C LEU A 214 22.09 -20.44 14.62
N ASP A 215 22.29 -19.23 15.17
CA ASP A 215 22.28 -18.95 16.61
C ASP A 215 21.31 -17.83 16.94
N SER A 216 20.19 -18.19 17.58
CA SER A 216 19.14 -17.21 17.94
C SER A 216 19.62 -16.17 18.97
N LYS A 217 20.73 -16.43 19.71
CA LYS A 217 21.32 -15.48 20.66
C LYS A 217 22.28 -14.50 20.02
N SER A 218 22.88 -14.86 18.89
CA SER A 218 23.79 -14.04 18.09
C SER A 218 23.22 -13.85 16.66
N PRO A 219 22.08 -13.15 16.51
CA PRO A 219 21.39 -13.06 15.23
C PRO A 219 22.19 -12.25 14.20
N LEU A 220 22.25 -12.73 12.98
CA LEU A 220 22.88 -12.07 11.84
C LEU A 220 21.87 -11.27 11.00
N HIS A 221 20.64 -11.75 10.91
CA HIS A 221 19.61 -11.16 10.04
C HIS A 221 18.62 -10.28 10.81
N PHE A 222 18.11 -10.73 11.97
CA PHE A 222 17.06 -10.03 12.72
C PHE A 222 17.66 -9.21 13.86
N ILE A 223 18.16 -8.01 13.54
CA ILE A 223 18.91 -7.16 14.47
C ILE A 223 17.95 -6.24 15.24
N SER A 224 18.04 -6.27 16.58
CA SER A 224 17.35 -5.31 17.45
C SER A 224 18.17 -4.04 17.63
N ILE A 225 17.56 -2.87 17.37
CA ILE A 225 18.14 -1.57 17.68
C ILE A 225 17.44 -1.05 18.93
N ARG A 226 18.17 -1.07 20.04
CA ARG A 226 17.63 -0.75 21.37
C ARG A 226 16.94 0.62 21.38
N GLY A 227 15.71 0.67 21.89
CA GLY A 227 14.91 1.90 21.99
C GLY A 227 14.30 2.39 20.67
N ILE A 228 14.63 1.81 19.50
CA ILE A 228 14.17 2.28 18.19
C ILE A 228 13.28 1.24 17.51
N GLY A 229 13.82 0.08 17.18
CA GLY A 229 13.08 -0.89 16.37
C GLY A 229 13.93 -2.08 15.94
N TYR A 230 13.72 -2.52 14.70
CA TYR A 230 14.38 -3.69 14.14
C TYR A 230 14.91 -3.41 12.75
N LYS A 231 15.95 -4.16 12.38
CA LYS A 231 16.54 -4.16 11.03
C LYS A 231 16.68 -5.60 10.57
N PHE A 232 16.27 -5.88 9.34
CA PHE A 232 16.69 -7.10 8.64
C PHE A 232 17.98 -6.80 7.88
N GLN A 233 18.94 -7.67 8.01
CA GLN A 233 20.23 -7.59 7.33
C GLN A 233 20.45 -8.88 6.56
N ASP A 234 20.81 -8.77 5.29
CA ASP A 234 21.12 -9.87 4.40
C ASP A 234 22.58 -9.79 3.95
#